data_69fe5fea15cf63b655661d99ce6536f7
#
_entry.id   69fe5fea15cf63b655661d99ce6536f7
#
_cell.length_a   1.000
_cell.length_b   1.000
_cell.length_c   1.000
_cell.angle_alpha   90.00
_cell.angle_beta   90.00
_cell.angle_gamma   90.00
#
_symmetry.space_group_name_H-M   'P 1'
#
loop_
_entity.id
_entity.type
_entity.pdbx_description
1 polymer ?
#
loop_
_entity_poly.entity_id
_entity_poly.type
_entity_poly.pdbx_seq_one_letter_code
_entity_poly.pdbx_strand_id
1 'polypeptide(L)'
;ADAFKRSPDPFISVMLYKADADSAYTDSTIYKQVPYYITNTLDSAVTFRLENLKAGAYRLFALKDESKNNVFDPSADKIGFVEDTIFLPTDSIYQLRLFREIPEYGVLPPSYAATNKIVFGYNGPLPPVVSLITDLPDSVRTLFAREPGKDSLNLWITPFSADSLLFEVRHPELESPVDTFSLKPVSAVADSLSVSWTPRQNLNFTYT
;
A
#
# COMPACT_ATOMS: atom_id res chain seq x y z
N ALA A 1 -5.51 -9.72 -18.58
CA ALA A 1 -4.39 -9.58 -19.51
C ALA A 1 -3.04 -9.97 -18.90
N ASP A 2 -2.98 -10.37 -17.63
CA ASP A 2 -1.71 -10.73 -16.95
C ASP A 2 -1.37 -12.23 -16.99
N ALA A 3 -2.09 -13.02 -17.77
CA ALA A 3 -1.88 -14.47 -17.88
C ALA A 3 -0.53 -14.87 -18.51
N PHE A 4 0.23 -13.92 -19.04
CA PHE A 4 1.49 -14.21 -19.72
C PHE A 4 2.76 -13.62 -19.08
N LYS A 5 2.64 -12.80 -18.06
CA LYS A 5 3.82 -12.41 -17.28
C LYS A 5 3.97 -13.39 -16.12
N ARG A 6 4.91 -14.32 -16.24
CA ARG A 6 5.39 -15.11 -15.10
C ARG A 6 5.87 -14.14 -14.01
N SER A 7 5.06 -13.97 -13.00
CA SER A 7 5.51 -13.29 -11.77
C SER A 7 6.54 -14.21 -11.10
N PRO A 8 7.67 -13.69 -10.62
CA PRO A 8 8.64 -14.50 -9.87
C PRO A 8 8.12 -15.02 -8.52
N ASP A 9 6.92 -14.64 -8.13
CA ASP A 9 6.26 -15.11 -6.89
C ASP A 9 4.83 -15.56 -7.22
N PRO A 10 4.66 -16.85 -7.61
CA PRO A 10 3.39 -17.37 -8.12
C PRO A 10 2.40 -17.78 -7.03
N PHE A 11 2.75 -17.68 -5.74
CA PHE A 11 1.87 -18.17 -4.67
C PHE A 11 0.61 -17.34 -4.55
N ILE A 12 -0.52 -18.01 -4.77
CA ILE A 12 -1.85 -17.49 -4.47
C ILE A 12 -2.41 -18.36 -3.36
N SER A 13 -2.74 -17.77 -2.25
CA SER A 13 -3.41 -18.41 -1.15
C SER A 13 -4.91 -18.55 -1.47
N VAL A 14 -5.43 -19.77 -1.44
CA VAL A 14 -6.87 -20.04 -1.57
C VAL A 14 -7.43 -20.33 -0.20
N MET A 15 -8.43 -19.56 0.19
CA MET A 15 -8.89 -19.41 1.55
C MET A 15 -10.38 -19.73 1.67
N LEU A 16 -10.77 -20.48 2.70
CA LEU A 16 -12.14 -20.70 3.05
C LEU A 16 -12.43 -20.13 4.45
N TYR A 17 -13.42 -19.28 4.52
CA TYR A 17 -13.97 -18.76 5.77
C TYR A 17 -15.29 -19.45 6.03
N LYS A 18 -15.48 -19.91 7.26
CA LYS A 18 -16.72 -20.57 7.68
C LYS A 18 -17.85 -19.55 7.71
N ALA A 19 -18.95 -19.86 7.05
CA ALA A 19 -20.11 -18.97 6.88
C ALA A 19 -21.44 -19.65 7.28
N ASP A 20 -21.37 -20.61 8.22
CA ASP A 20 -22.57 -21.23 8.81
C ASP A 20 -23.32 -20.19 9.66
N ALA A 21 -24.59 -20.47 9.96
CA ALA A 21 -25.43 -19.61 10.80
C ALA A 21 -24.83 -19.31 12.18
N ASP A 22 -24.03 -20.25 12.71
CA ASP A 22 -23.35 -20.12 14.00
C ASP A 22 -21.97 -19.45 13.87
N SER A 23 -21.54 -19.09 12.66
CA SER A 23 -20.26 -18.43 12.45
C SER A 23 -20.38 -16.92 12.67
N ALA A 24 -19.34 -16.32 13.25
CA ALA A 24 -19.22 -14.86 13.37
C ALA A 24 -18.73 -14.21 12.07
N TYR A 25 -18.95 -14.83 10.90
CA TYR A 25 -18.50 -14.31 9.62
C TYR A 25 -19.25 -13.02 9.28
N THR A 26 -18.51 -12.01 8.91
CA THR A 26 -18.97 -10.76 8.31
C THR A 26 -18.08 -10.42 7.12
N ASP A 27 -18.48 -9.51 6.25
CA ASP A 27 -17.66 -9.09 5.10
C ASP A 27 -16.33 -8.47 5.53
N SER A 28 -16.24 -7.97 6.76
CA SER A 28 -15.00 -7.47 7.34
C SER A 28 -14.08 -8.56 7.91
N THR A 29 -14.48 -9.81 7.93
CA THR A 29 -13.70 -10.94 8.51
C THR A 29 -12.36 -11.11 7.78
N ILE A 30 -12.36 -10.99 6.46
CA ILE A 30 -11.16 -11.18 5.63
C ILE A 30 -10.05 -10.15 5.92
N TYR A 31 -10.41 -8.98 6.44
CA TYR A 31 -9.47 -7.90 6.81
C TYR A 31 -8.86 -8.07 8.21
N LYS A 32 -9.36 -9.01 9.01
CA LYS A 32 -9.02 -9.08 10.44
C LYS A 32 -8.65 -10.47 10.92
N GLN A 33 -9.09 -11.51 10.21
CA GLN A 33 -8.95 -12.89 10.68
C GLN A 33 -8.34 -13.76 9.60
N VAL A 34 -7.54 -14.72 10.03
CA VAL A 34 -7.02 -15.78 9.16
C VAL A 34 -8.14 -16.74 8.75
N PRO A 35 -8.04 -17.38 7.58
CA PRO A 35 -9.04 -18.30 7.09
C PRO A 35 -9.14 -19.57 7.94
N TYR A 36 -10.30 -20.25 7.87
CA TYR A 36 -10.51 -21.52 8.51
C TYR A 36 -9.76 -22.66 7.81
N TYR A 37 -9.72 -22.63 6.47
CA TYR A 37 -8.89 -23.50 5.64
C TYR A 37 -8.10 -22.66 4.65
N ILE A 38 -6.87 -23.07 4.39
CA ILE A 38 -5.97 -22.43 3.43
C ILE A 38 -5.21 -23.48 2.64
N THR A 39 -5.07 -23.23 1.37
CA THR A 39 -4.12 -23.92 0.48
C THR A 39 -3.45 -22.90 -0.43
N ASN A 40 -2.37 -23.29 -1.09
CA ASN A 40 -1.68 -22.42 -2.02
C ASN A 40 -1.64 -23.05 -3.40
N THR A 41 -1.62 -22.22 -4.45
CA THR A 41 -1.24 -22.69 -5.77
C THR A 41 0.25 -22.98 -5.76
N LEU A 42 0.64 -24.14 -6.34
CA LEU A 42 2.05 -24.46 -6.52
C LEU A 42 2.62 -23.71 -7.71
N ASP A 43 3.95 -23.58 -7.71
CA ASP A 43 4.82 -22.93 -8.68
C ASP A 43 4.35 -22.95 -10.09
N SER A 44 3.80 -22.36 -10.85
CA SER A 44 3.28 -22.46 -12.22
C SER A 44 1.89 -23.07 -12.38
N ALA A 45 1.30 -23.61 -11.32
CA ALA A 45 -0.05 -24.14 -11.40
C ALA A 45 -1.08 -23.00 -11.21
N VAL A 46 -2.02 -22.93 -12.14
CA VAL A 46 -3.21 -22.05 -12.03
C VAL A 46 -4.40 -22.77 -11.39
N THR A 47 -4.17 -24.00 -10.94
CA THR A 47 -5.19 -24.85 -10.33
C THR A 47 -4.91 -25.06 -8.86
N PHE A 48 -5.95 -25.16 -8.07
CA PHE A 48 -5.89 -25.49 -6.66
C PHE A 48 -6.88 -26.63 -6.35
N ARG A 49 -6.61 -27.34 -5.27
CA ARG A 49 -7.48 -28.37 -4.74
C ARG A 49 -7.50 -28.30 -3.21
N LEU A 50 -8.69 -28.33 -2.66
CA LEU A 50 -8.93 -28.38 -1.23
C LEU A 50 -9.58 -29.73 -0.90
N GLU A 51 -8.92 -30.53 -0.08
CA GLU A 51 -9.39 -31.89 0.28
C GLU A 51 -9.58 -32.00 1.78
N ASN A 52 -10.32 -33.02 2.20
CA ASN A 52 -10.58 -33.33 3.60
C ASN A 52 -11.25 -32.19 4.38
N LEU A 53 -12.16 -31.49 3.69
CA LEU A 53 -12.91 -30.39 4.28
C LEU A 53 -14.12 -30.90 5.04
N LYS A 54 -14.43 -30.26 6.15
CA LYS A 54 -15.68 -30.51 6.89
C LYS A 54 -16.90 -30.00 6.12
N ALA A 55 -17.98 -30.75 6.12
CA ALA A 55 -19.24 -30.27 5.54
C ALA A 55 -19.70 -28.97 6.23
N GLY A 56 -20.28 -28.07 5.45
CA GLY A 56 -20.75 -26.78 5.94
C GLY A 56 -20.79 -25.71 4.85
N ALA A 57 -21.13 -24.50 5.25
CA ALA A 57 -21.18 -23.32 4.41
C ALA A 57 -19.87 -22.51 4.52
N TYR A 58 -19.34 -22.05 3.38
CA TYR A 58 -18.07 -21.35 3.33
C TYR A 58 -18.10 -20.20 2.31
N ARG A 59 -17.27 -19.19 2.57
CA ARG A 59 -16.91 -18.14 1.61
C ARG A 59 -15.55 -18.47 1.04
N LEU A 60 -15.41 -18.42 -0.29
CA LEU A 60 -14.19 -18.77 -1.01
C LEU A 60 -13.50 -17.51 -1.53
N PHE A 61 -12.24 -17.37 -1.16
CA PHE A 61 -11.36 -16.30 -1.59
C PHE A 61 -10.05 -16.83 -2.15
N ALA A 62 -9.44 -16.06 -3.04
CA ALA A 62 -8.07 -16.22 -3.45
C ALA A 62 -7.33 -14.93 -3.13
N LEU A 63 -6.15 -15.02 -2.55
CA LEU A 63 -5.36 -13.88 -2.11
C LEU A 63 -3.93 -14.01 -2.64
N LYS A 64 -3.46 -12.97 -3.34
CA LYS A 64 -2.04 -12.75 -3.54
C LYS A 64 -1.56 -11.86 -2.41
N ASP A 65 -1.07 -12.50 -1.36
CA ASP A 65 -0.68 -11.91 -0.07
C ASP A 65 0.78 -11.45 -0.16
N GLU A 66 1.00 -10.16 -0.37
CA GLU A 66 2.34 -9.56 -0.42
C GLU A 66 2.94 -9.40 1.00
N SER A 67 2.09 -9.24 2.01
CA SER A 67 2.49 -9.07 3.41
C SER A 67 2.74 -10.38 4.15
N LYS A 68 2.30 -11.52 3.58
CA LYS A 68 2.45 -12.89 4.11
C LYS A 68 1.83 -13.09 5.50
N ASN A 69 0.70 -12.47 5.74
CA ASN A 69 -0.02 -12.54 7.01
C ASN A 69 -1.34 -13.31 6.94
N ASN A 70 -1.74 -13.77 5.72
CA ASN A 70 -3.01 -14.45 5.44
C ASN A 70 -4.26 -13.63 5.78
N VAL A 71 -4.14 -12.31 5.74
CA VAL A 71 -5.21 -11.34 5.93
C VAL A 71 -5.17 -10.36 4.77
N PHE A 72 -6.32 -9.97 4.25
CA PHE A 72 -6.38 -9.08 3.09
C PHE A 72 -6.04 -7.65 3.47
N ASP A 73 -5.01 -7.09 2.81
CA ASP A 73 -4.65 -5.68 2.85
C ASP A 73 -4.98 -5.03 1.50
N PRO A 74 -6.02 -4.18 1.42
CA PRO A 74 -6.43 -3.55 0.16
C PRO A 74 -5.32 -2.73 -0.52
N SER A 75 -4.39 -2.20 0.26
CA SER A 75 -3.32 -1.34 -0.24
C SER A 75 -2.22 -2.13 -0.97
N ALA A 76 -1.98 -3.38 -0.55
CA ALA A 76 -0.87 -4.20 -1.02
C ALA A 76 -1.32 -5.39 -1.89
N ASP A 77 -2.39 -6.06 -1.48
CA ASP A 77 -2.75 -7.38 -1.96
C ASP A 77 -3.64 -7.36 -3.21
N LYS A 78 -3.75 -8.53 -3.86
CA LYS A 78 -4.79 -8.78 -4.87
C LYS A 78 -5.73 -9.86 -4.36
N ILE A 79 -7.03 -9.63 -4.53
CA ILE A 79 -8.08 -10.53 -4.08
C ILE A 79 -8.91 -11.04 -5.24
N GLY A 80 -9.43 -12.26 -5.10
CA GLY A 80 -10.48 -12.83 -5.94
C GLY A 80 -11.45 -13.60 -5.05
N PHE A 81 -12.72 -13.59 -5.38
CA PHE A 81 -13.73 -14.27 -4.56
C PHE A 81 -14.88 -14.80 -5.39
N VAL A 82 -15.65 -15.69 -4.78
CA VAL A 82 -16.96 -16.13 -5.25
C VAL A 82 -18.02 -15.40 -4.42
N GLU A 83 -18.97 -14.73 -5.11
CA GLU A 83 -20.00 -13.94 -4.43
C GLU A 83 -20.94 -14.80 -3.59
N ASP A 84 -21.22 -16.02 -4.06
CA ASP A 84 -22.12 -16.93 -3.38
C ASP A 84 -21.41 -17.71 -2.28
N THR A 85 -22.17 -18.07 -1.26
CA THR A 85 -21.75 -19.05 -0.26
C THR A 85 -21.68 -20.42 -0.90
N ILE A 86 -20.54 -21.10 -0.73
CA ILE A 86 -20.36 -22.46 -1.22
C ILE A 86 -20.71 -23.48 -0.11
N PHE A 87 -21.35 -24.56 -0.50
CA PHE A 87 -21.70 -25.63 0.41
C PHE A 87 -20.84 -26.86 0.13
N LEU A 88 -20.17 -27.35 1.16
CA LEU A 88 -19.33 -28.55 1.07
C LEU A 88 -20.04 -29.76 1.68
N PRO A 89 -19.83 -30.97 1.11
CA PRO A 89 -18.97 -31.28 -0.06
C PRO A 89 -19.59 -30.83 -1.39
N THR A 90 -18.74 -30.54 -2.36
CA THR A 90 -19.17 -30.19 -3.73
C THR A 90 -18.15 -30.68 -4.76
N ASP A 91 -18.62 -31.04 -5.93
CA ASP A 91 -17.81 -31.36 -7.11
C ASP A 91 -17.69 -30.16 -8.07
N SER A 92 -18.16 -29.00 -7.66
CA SER A 92 -18.13 -27.79 -8.48
C SER A 92 -16.71 -27.29 -8.68
N ILE A 93 -16.46 -26.77 -9.87
CA ILE A 93 -15.19 -26.12 -10.22
C ILE A 93 -15.42 -24.61 -10.14
N TYR A 94 -14.59 -23.94 -9.34
CA TYR A 94 -14.65 -22.51 -9.15
C TYR A 94 -13.50 -21.83 -9.89
N GLN A 95 -13.82 -20.77 -10.64
CA GLN A 95 -12.83 -19.92 -11.28
C GLN A 95 -12.75 -18.61 -10.52
N LEU A 96 -11.56 -18.26 -10.05
CA LEU A 96 -11.29 -17.05 -9.31
C LEU A 96 -10.41 -16.12 -10.17
N ARG A 97 -10.82 -14.87 -10.29
CA ARG A 97 -10.05 -13.82 -10.95
C ARG A 97 -9.56 -12.83 -9.90
N LEU A 98 -8.26 -12.66 -9.81
CA LEU A 98 -7.67 -11.71 -8.88
C LEU A 98 -7.70 -10.29 -9.47
N PHE A 99 -8.05 -9.34 -8.63
CA PHE A 99 -7.98 -7.91 -8.92
C PHE A 99 -7.39 -7.19 -7.70
N ARG A 100 -6.91 -5.99 -7.90
CA ARG A 100 -6.53 -5.09 -6.80
C ARG A 100 -7.70 -4.16 -6.55
N GLU A 101 -8.05 -3.99 -5.30
CA GLU A 101 -8.95 -2.93 -4.90
C GLU A 101 -8.29 -1.58 -5.18
N ILE A 102 -9.02 -0.69 -5.81
CA ILE A 102 -8.55 0.68 -6.03
C ILE A 102 -9.12 1.49 -4.86
N PRO A 103 -8.27 1.88 -3.89
CA PRO A 103 -8.75 2.67 -2.77
C PRO A 103 -9.33 4.00 -3.27
N GLU A 104 -10.31 4.51 -2.55
CA GLU A 104 -10.80 5.85 -2.80
C GLU A 104 -9.64 6.85 -2.74
N TYR A 105 -9.63 7.80 -3.68
CA TYR A 105 -8.60 8.80 -3.72
C TYR A 105 -8.61 9.64 -2.44
N GLY A 106 -7.47 9.82 -1.85
CA GLY A 106 -7.32 10.61 -0.65
C GLY A 106 -5.90 11.13 -0.50
N VAL A 107 -5.75 12.26 0.15
CA VAL A 107 -4.45 12.85 0.47
C VAL A 107 -4.27 12.84 1.97
N LEU A 108 -3.14 12.35 2.42
CA LEU A 108 -2.77 12.37 3.82
C LEU A 108 -2.22 13.74 4.21
N PRO A 109 -2.40 14.17 5.47
CA PRO A 109 -1.79 15.40 5.96
C PRO A 109 -0.28 15.42 5.67
N PRO A 110 0.26 16.53 5.15
CA PRO A 110 1.69 16.63 4.87
C PRO A 110 2.51 16.54 6.15
N SER A 111 3.70 15.98 6.01
CA SER A 111 4.63 15.84 7.13
C SER A 111 6.08 16.09 6.68
N TYR A 112 6.92 16.49 7.63
CA TYR A 112 8.34 16.61 7.37
C TYR A 112 9.03 15.24 7.39
N ALA A 113 9.68 14.89 6.28
CA ALA A 113 10.61 13.75 6.23
C ALA A 113 12.05 14.19 6.56
N ALA A 114 12.37 15.46 6.35
CA ALA A 114 13.63 16.13 6.73
C ALA A 114 13.35 17.62 6.85
N THR A 115 14.27 18.38 7.41
CA THR A 115 14.14 19.84 7.60
C THR A 115 13.77 20.60 6.32
N ASN A 116 14.22 20.10 5.17
CA ASN A 116 14.02 20.71 3.86
C ASN A 116 13.14 19.84 2.93
N LYS A 117 12.49 18.80 3.46
CA LYS A 117 11.65 17.88 2.68
C LYS A 117 10.30 17.65 3.34
N ILE A 118 9.25 18.04 2.66
CA ILE A 118 7.86 17.79 3.02
C ILE A 118 7.30 16.70 2.11
N VAL A 119 6.55 15.75 2.68
CA VAL A 119 5.94 14.64 1.97
C VAL A 119 4.43 14.74 2.05
N PHE A 120 3.78 14.63 0.90
CA PHE A 120 2.34 14.47 0.74
C PHE A 120 2.08 13.03 0.33
N GLY A 121 1.59 12.20 1.26
CA GLY A 121 1.13 10.86 0.96
C GLY A 121 -0.24 10.91 0.30
N TYR A 122 -0.53 9.99 -0.62
CA TYR A 122 -1.84 9.92 -1.26
C TYR A 122 -2.18 8.48 -1.64
N ASN A 123 -3.49 8.21 -1.76
CA ASN A 123 -4.01 6.97 -2.29
C ASN A 123 -4.50 7.22 -3.72
N GLY A 124 -4.08 6.41 -4.67
CA GLY A 124 -4.54 6.50 -6.05
C GLY A 124 -3.43 6.53 -7.09
N PRO A 125 -3.78 6.51 -8.38
CA PRO A 125 -2.81 6.36 -9.46
C PRO A 125 -2.02 7.63 -9.79
N LEU A 126 -2.56 8.79 -9.45
CA LEU A 126 -1.99 10.10 -9.79
C LEU A 126 -1.65 10.92 -8.54
N PRO A 127 -0.54 11.65 -8.55
CA PRO A 127 -0.19 12.54 -7.45
C PRO A 127 -1.17 13.72 -7.35
N PRO A 128 -1.39 14.27 -6.15
CA PRO A 128 -2.21 15.46 -5.97
C PRO A 128 -1.56 16.68 -6.63
N VAL A 129 -2.40 17.63 -6.99
CA VAL A 129 -1.95 18.99 -7.36
C VAL A 129 -1.83 19.79 -6.07
N VAL A 130 -0.62 20.17 -5.73
CA VAL A 130 -0.31 20.92 -4.51
C VAL A 130 0.11 22.33 -4.88
N SER A 131 -0.56 23.31 -4.28
CA SER A 131 -0.22 24.74 -4.39
C SER A 131 0.17 25.26 -3.01
N LEU A 132 1.29 25.96 -2.93
CA LEU A 132 1.68 26.66 -1.72
C LEU A 132 1.02 28.03 -1.72
N ILE A 133 0.22 28.30 -0.67
CA ILE A 133 -0.53 29.56 -0.51
C ILE A 133 0.31 30.60 0.21
N THR A 134 1.17 30.15 1.12
CA THR A 134 2.05 31.07 1.88
C THR A 134 3.02 31.77 0.94
N ASP A 135 3.07 33.08 1.01
CA ASP A 135 4.06 33.88 0.31
C ASP A 135 5.47 33.58 0.84
N LEU A 136 6.35 33.21 -0.05
CA LEU A 136 7.74 32.92 0.27
C LEU A 136 8.64 34.08 -0.14
N PRO A 137 9.71 34.33 0.62
CA PRO A 137 10.77 35.25 0.17
C PRO A 137 11.40 34.80 -1.16
N ASP A 138 11.82 35.75 -1.99
CA ASP A 138 12.45 35.47 -3.31
C ASP A 138 13.69 34.55 -3.23
N SER A 139 14.30 34.48 -2.07
CA SER A 139 15.47 33.62 -1.80
C SER A 139 15.09 32.15 -1.61
N VAL A 140 13.82 31.85 -1.35
CA VAL A 140 13.35 30.47 -1.11
C VAL A 140 13.12 29.76 -2.44
N ARG A 141 13.71 28.60 -2.57
CA ARG A 141 13.52 27.73 -3.74
C ARG A 141 12.68 26.53 -3.34
N THR A 142 11.77 26.17 -4.22
CA THR A 142 10.90 24.99 -4.05
C THR A 142 11.01 24.09 -5.26
N LEU A 143 10.91 22.77 -5.02
CA LEU A 143 10.91 21.76 -6.07
C LEU A 143 9.96 20.63 -5.67
N PHE A 144 8.94 20.38 -6.49
CA PHE A 144 8.13 19.19 -6.37
C PHE A 144 8.73 18.03 -7.16
N ALA A 145 8.83 16.87 -6.51
CA ALA A 145 9.36 15.67 -7.14
C ALA A 145 8.56 14.42 -6.69
N ARG A 146 8.22 13.57 -7.64
CA ARG A 146 7.64 12.26 -7.38
C ARG A 146 8.74 11.22 -7.25
N GLU A 147 8.66 10.36 -6.26
CA GLU A 147 9.56 9.23 -6.10
C GLU A 147 8.95 8.01 -6.83
N PRO A 148 9.67 7.42 -7.81
CA PRO A 148 9.15 6.27 -8.55
C PRO A 148 8.81 5.11 -7.61
N GLY A 149 7.61 4.52 -7.80
CA GLY A 149 7.14 3.37 -7.02
C GLY A 149 6.64 3.70 -5.61
N LYS A 150 6.51 4.98 -5.26
CA LYS A 150 5.92 5.42 -3.99
C LYS A 150 4.70 6.30 -4.24
N ASP A 151 3.69 6.14 -3.39
CA ASP A 151 2.47 6.94 -3.41
C ASP A 151 2.67 8.21 -2.57
N SER A 152 3.67 9.00 -2.99
CA SER A 152 4.03 10.24 -2.32
C SER A 152 4.57 11.29 -3.29
N LEU A 153 4.16 12.54 -3.05
CA LEU A 153 4.72 13.72 -3.69
C LEU A 153 5.62 14.43 -2.67
N ASN A 154 6.86 14.68 -3.06
CA ASN A 154 7.83 15.36 -2.21
C ASN A 154 7.96 16.82 -2.61
N LEU A 155 7.90 17.71 -1.64
CA LEU A 155 8.28 19.12 -1.80
C LEU A 155 9.64 19.34 -1.12
N TRP A 156 10.61 19.70 -1.90
CA TRP A 156 11.90 20.21 -1.41
C TRP A 156 11.83 21.72 -1.30
N ILE A 157 12.23 22.24 -0.16
CA ILE A 157 12.19 23.68 0.13
C ILE A 157 13.50 24.09 0.83
N THR A 158 14.10 25.20 0.39
CA THR A 158 15.26 25.74 1.09
C THR A 158 14.85 26.26 2.46
N PRO A 159 15.71 26.14 3.48
CA PRO A 159 15.41 26.63 4.83
C PRO A 159 15.03 28.10 4.84
N PHE A 160 13.97 28.42 5.54
CA PHE A 160 13.47 29.79 5.75
C PHE A 160 12.70 29.85 7.08
N SER A 161 12.40 31.07 7.51
CA SER A 161 11.61 31.30 8.72
C SER A 161 10.22 31.77 8.34
N ALA A 162 9.20 31.06 8.81
CA ALA A 162 7.79 31.45 8.73
C ALA A 162 7.03 30.85 9.93
N ASP A 163 5.88 31.39 10.24
CA ASP A 163 5.02 30.87 11.32
C ASP A 163 4.30 29.59 10.90
N SER A 164 3.90 29.50 9.63
CA SER A 164 3.23 28.33 9.06
C SER A 164 3.36 28.31 7.54
N LEU A 165 3.30 27.12 6.98
CA LEU A 165 3.12 26.84 5.56
C LEU A 165 1.68 26.40 5.32
N LEU A 166 0.99 27.09 4.43
CA LEU A 166 -0.37 26.72 4.00
C LEU A 166 -0.32 26.14 2.61
N PHE A 167 -0.88 24.96 2.46
CA PHE A 167 -0.98 24.23 1.21
C PHE A 167 -2.44 24.05 0.83
N GLU A 168 -2.76 24.28 -0.42
CA GLU A 168 -3.97 23.83 -1.08
C GLU A 168 -3.66 22.58 -1.86
N VAL A 169 -4.45 21.54 -1.66
CA VAL A 169 -4.25 20.24 -2.27
C VAL A 169 -5.53 19.81 -2.97
N ARG A 170 -5.42 19.46 -4.24
CA ARG A 170 -6.55 19.08 -5.08
C ARG A 170 -6.34 17.72 -5.73
N HIS A 171 -7.46 17.06 -6.03
CA HIS A 171 -7.45 15.92 -6.94
C HIS A 171 -6.90 16.33 -8.31
N PRO A 172 -6.06 15.51 -8.97
CA PRO A 172 -5.45 15.89 -10.25
C PRO A 172 -6.45 16.09 -11.40
N GLU A 173 -7.61 15.42 -11.34
CA GLU A 173 -8.63 15.43 -12.39
C GLU A 173 -9.96 16.11 -12.00
N LEU A 174 -10.09 16.51 -10.73
CA LEU A 174 -11.30 17.14 -10.21
C LEU A 174 -10.97 18.53 -9.67
N GLU A 175 -11.86 19.50 -9.91
CA GLU A 175 -11.69 20.84 -9.34
C GLU A 175 -12.08 20.92 -7.86
N SER A 176 -12.87 19.98 -7.39
CA SER A 176 -13.38 19.91 -6.02
C SER A 176 -13.48 18.43 -5.56
N PRO A 177 -13.27 18.09 -4.28
CA PRO A 177 -12.97 19.01 -3.16
C PRO A 177 -11.52 19.51 -3.16
N VAL A 178 -11.30 20.60 -2.45
CA VAL A 178 -9.99 21.20 -2.17
C VAL A 178 -9.70 21.08 -0.69
N ASP A 179 -8.60 20.42 -0.34
CA ASP A 179 -8.14 20.30 1.03
C ASP A 179 -7.08 21.38 1.33
N THR A 180 -7.16 21.96 2.52
CA THR A 180 -6.18 22.94 2.99
C THR A 180 -5.44 22.37 4.20
N PHE A 181 -4.11 22.35 4.10
CA PHE A 181 -3.25 21.89 5.19
C PHE A 181 -2.34 23.00 5.68
N SER A 182 -2.19 23.07 7.00
CA SER A 182 -1.23 23.96 7.65
C SER A 182 -0.10 23.13 8.29
N LEU A 183 1.14 23.51 8.02
CA LEU A 183 2.31 22.85 8.55
C LEU A 183 3.26 23.87 9.15
N LYS A 184 3.63 23.68 10.43
CA LYS A 184 4.62 24.55 11.08
C LYS A 184 6.00 24.22 10.55
N PRO A 185 6.79 25.23 10.10
CA PRO A 185 8.15 25.00 9.68
C PRO A 185 9.00 24.39 10.80
N VAL A 186 9.80 23.39 10.46
CA VAL A 186 10.81 22.89 11.38
C VAL A 186 11.97 23.88 11.37
N SER A 187 12.31 24.42 12.53
CA SER A 187 13.46 25.33 12.64
C SER A 187 14.74 24.63 12.17
N ALA A 188 15.34 25.17 11.13
CA ALA A 188 16.55 24.62 10.52
C ALA A 188 17.82 25.08 11.25
N VAL A 189 17.75 25.28 12.54
CA VAL A 189 18.96 25.53 13.34
C VAL A 189 19.56 24.19 13.74
N ALA A 190 20.20 23.52 12.80
CA ALA A 190 21.20 22.55 13.17
C ALA A 190 22.49 23.34 13.47
N ASP A 191 22.76 23.54 14.76
CA ASP A 191 24.01 24.21 15.21
C ASP A 191 25.27 23.46 14.80
N SER A 192 25.15 22.24 14.29
CA SER A 192 26.26 21.48 13.72
C SER A 192 25.77 20.31 12.86
N LEU A 193 26.33 20.17 11.68
CA LEU A 193 26.27 18.95 10.88
C LEU A 193 27.32 17.98 11.40
N SER A 194 26.91 16.94 12.13
CA SER A 194 27.79 15.83 12.46
C SER A 194 27.61 14.71 11.45
N VAL A 195 28.64 14.43 10.68
CA VAL A 195 28.70 13.25 9.81
C VAL A 195 29.47 12.17 10.53
N SER A 196 28.80 11.16 11.02
CA SER A 196 29.48 9.95 11.52
C SER A 196 29.61 8.95 10.37
N TRP A 197 30.83 8.67 9.98
CA TRP A 197 31.15 7.64 9.02
C TRP A 197 31.75 6.44 9.73
N THR A 198 31.07 5.31 9.67
CA THR A 198 31.61 4.04 10.16
C THR A 198 32.12 3.25 8.96
N PRO A 199 33.43 3.16 8.73
CA PRO A 199 33.94 2.34 7.65
C PRO A 199 33.60 0.89 7.93
N ARG A 200 32.80 0.25 7.06
CA ARG A 200 32.68 -1.20 7.04
C ARG A 200 33.97 -1.76 6.48
N GLN A 201 34.90 -2.13 7.34
CA GLN A 201 36.08 -2.88 6.96
C GLN A 201 35.65 -4.29 6.56
N ASN A 202 35.63 -4.57 5.26
CA ASN A 202 35.73 -5.94 4.73
C ASN A 202 36.30 -5.90 3.32
N LEU A 203 37.47 -5.28 3.18
CA LEU A 203 38.33 -5.50 2.03
C LEU A 203 39.61 -6.16 2.55
N ASN A 204 39.56 -7.49 2.75
CA ASN A 204 40.77 -8.28 2.91
C ASN A 204 41.34 -8.49 1.51
N PHE A 205 42.31 -7.69 1.13
CA PHE A 205 43.16 -7.97 -0.01
C PHE A 205 44.27 -8.90 0.48
N THR A 206 44.19 -10.17 0.08
CA THR A 206 45.35 -11.09 0.14
C THR A 206 46.12 -10.91 -1.14
N TYR A 207 47.30 -10.32 -1.08
CA TYR A 207 48.26 -10.38 -2.18
C TYR A 207 49.00 -11.72 -2.05
N THR A 208 48.95 -12.55 -3.07
CA THR A 208 49.88 -13.65 -3.34
C THR A 208 50.86 -13.22 -4.39
#